data_f4e098613ac8fbe65e0123d025717106
#
_entry.id   f4e098613ac8fbe65e0123d025717106
#
_cell.length_a   1.000
_cell.length_b   1.000
_cell.length_c   1.000
_cell.angle_alpha   90.00
_cell.angle_beta   90.00
_cell.angle_gamma   90.00
#
_symmetry.space_group_name_H-M   'P 1'
#
loop_
_entity.id
_entity.type
_entity.pdbx_description
1 polymer ?
#
loop_
_entity_poly.entity_id
_entity_poly.type
_entity_poly.pdbx_seq_one_letter_code
_entity_poly.pdbx_strand_id
1 'polypeptide(L)'
;MSDQPIHLTPQGPPRTVLPVEDATIRHELQQALGAPAEDVRARVAEVVARHPRSLLAWRALGDHGRDTMERYAAYRVGYHRGLDALRANGWRGSGYVRWADESNHGFLGCLRGLGETASAIGETDE
;
A
#
# COMPACT_ATOMS: atom_id res chain seq x y z
N MET A 1 -23.97 -27.13 -17.29
CA MET A 1 -23.87 -26.48 -17.15
C MET A 1 -23.62 -25.62 -16.96
N SER A 2 -23.71 -25.41 -17.27
CA SER A 2 -23.60 -24.53 -17.12
C SER A 2 -23.53 -23.59 -17.02
N ASP A 3 -23.78 -23.52 -16.90
CA ASP A 3 -23.83 -22.51 -16.69
C ASP A 3 -23.21 -21.52 -16.65
N GLN A 4 -22.91 -21.43 -17.09
CA GLN A 4 -22.24 -20.64 -17.04
C GLN A 4 -22.00 -19.64 -17.39
N PRO A 5 -22.07 -19.58 -17.66
CA PRO A 5 -21.60 -18.61 -18.25
C PRO A 5 -21.95 -17.36 -17.99
N ILE A 6 -22.45 -17.33 -17.84
CA ILE A 6 -22.85 -16.34 -17.71
C ILE A 6 -22.11 -15.33 -17.17
N HIS A 7 -21.94 -15.09 -16.80
CA HIS A 7 -21.34 -14.27 -16.27
C HIS A 7 -20.13 -14.16 -16.46
N LEU A 8 -20.12 -14.78 -16.85
CA LEU A 8 -18.85 -14.85 -17.36
C LEU A 8 -18.32 -13.53 -17.79
N THR A 9 -19.18 -12.64 -18.19
CA THR A 9 -18.76 -11.28 -18.52
C THR A 9 -18.97 -10.40 -17.31
N PRO A 10 -17.90 -9.99 -16.63
CA PRO A 10 -18.06 -9.14 -15.47
C PRO A 10 -18.67 -7.79 -15.85
N GLN A 11 -19.38 -7.21 -14.94
CA GLN A 11 -19.91 -5.88 -15.09
C GLN A 11 -18.80 -4.86 -14.85
N GLY A 12 -18.46 -4.09 -15.88
CA GLY A 12 -17.45 -3.05 -15.79
C GLY A 12 -16.01 -3.58 -15.86
N PRO A 13 -15.04 -2.74 -15.60
CA PRO A 13 -13.62 -3.15 -15.67
C PRO A 13 -13.28 -4.22 -14.66
N PRO A 14 -12.26 -5.04 -14.94
CA PRO A 14 -11.82 -6.02 -13.98
C PRO A 14 -11.27 -5.35 -12.73
N ARG A 15 -11.29 -6.10 -11.64
CA ARG A 15 -10.80 -5.63 -10.35
C ARG A 15 -9.57 -6.43 -9.97
N THR A 16 -8.57 -5.74 -9.41
CA THR A 16 -7.36 -6.40 -8.91
C THR A 16 -7.36 -6.34 -7.39
N VAL A 17 -7.10 -7.48 -6.78
CA VAL A 17 -7.00 -7.63 -5.33
C VAL A 17 -5.62 -8.17 -5.03
N LEU A 18 -4.84 -7.41 -4.24
CA LEU A 18 -3.51 -7.86 -3.83
C LEU A 18 -3.65 -9.00 -2.82
N PRO A 19 -2.68 -9.92 -2.77
CA PRO A 19 -2.70 -10.96 -1.74
C PRO A 19 -2.53 -10.33 -0.35
N VAL A 20 -3.11 -10.99 0.64
CA VAL A 20 -2.92 -10.60 2.03
C VAL A 20 -1.45 -10.80 2.38
N GLU A 21 -0.84 -9.81 3.01
CA GLU A 21 0.55 -9.91 3.40
C GLU A 21 0.75 -10.95 4.48
N ASP A 22 1.96 -11.51 4.53
CA ASP A 22 2.32 -12.56 5.47
C ASP A 22 1.96 -12.19 6.91
N ALA A 23 1.40 -13.13 7.65
CA ALA A 23 0.97 -12.88 9.02
C ALA A 23 2.12 -12.47 9.94
N THR A 24 3.33 -13.01 9.69
CA THR A 24 4.51 -12.65 10.47
C THR A 24 4.85 -11.17 10.29
N ILE A 25 4.78 -10.69 9.06
CA ILE A 25 5.05 -9.27 8.76
C ILE A 25 3.99 -8.39 9.43
N ARG A 26 2.72 -8.77 9.31
CA ARG A 26 1.63 -8.00 9.92
C ARG A 26 1.77 -7.94 11.43
N HIS A 27 2.20 -9.05 12.04
CA HIS A 27 2.41 -9.12 13.48
C HIS A 27 3.57 -8.23 13.92
N GLU A 28 4.71 -8.29 13.20
CA GLU A 28 5.86 -7.43 13.49
C GLU A 28 5.48 -5.96 13.39
N LEU A 29 4.71 -5.61 12.36
CA LEU A 29 4.27 -4.24 12.17
C LEU A 29 3.34 -3.79 13.31
N GLN A 30 2.43 -4.66 13.71
CA GLN A 30 1.53 -4.36 14.81
C GLN A 30 2.30 -4.11 16.11
N GLN A 31 3.33 -4.90 16.38
CA GLN A 31 4.17 -4.69 17.54
C GLN A 31 4.93 -3.37 17.46
N ALA A 32 5.45 -3.03 16.29
CA ALA A 32 6.15 -1.76 16.09
C ALA A 32 5.22 -0.58 16.36
N LEU A 33 3.99 -0.65 15.86
CA LEU A 33 3.01 0.41 16.06
C LEU A 33 2.55 0.53 17.51
N GLY A 34 2.68 -0.53 18.28
CA GLY A 34 2.35 -0.52 19.71
C GLY A 34 3.47 -0.08 20.63
N ALA A 35 4.64 0.27 20.08
CA ALA A 35 5.77 0.74 20.87
C ALA A 35 5.48 2.12 21.45
N PRO A 36 6.28 2.58 22.46
CA PRO A 36 6.15 3.96 22.92
C PRO A 36 6.25 4.95 21.77
N ALA A 37 5.49 6.03 21.82
CA ALA A 37 5.33 6.95 20.70
C ALA A 37 6.67 7.40 20.11
N GLU A 38 7.65 7.67 20.95
CA GLU A 38 8.96 8.13 20.50
C GLU A 38 9.76 7.05 19.77
N ASP A 39 9.36 5.79 19.87
CA ASP A 39 10.06 4.66 19.26
C ASP A 39 9.37 4.11 18.02
N VAL A 40 8.11 4.49 17.78
CA VAL A 40 7.29 3.87 16.72
C VAL A 40 7.97 4.00 15.35
N ARG A 41 8.41 5.19 15.00
CA ARG A 41 9.01 5.41 13.69
C ARG A 41 10.23 4.51 13.46
N ALA A 42 11.13 4.45 14.44
CA ALA A 42 12.33 3.63 14.32
C ALA A 42 11.99 2.15 14.22
N ARG A 43 11.01 1.70 15.00
CA ARG A 43 10.58 0.30 14.97
C ARG A 43 9.92 -0.06 13.63
N VAL A 44 9.09 0.83 13.10
CA VAL A 44 8.48 0.64 11.78
C VAL A 44 9.57 0.59 10.71
N ALA A 45 10.57 1.47 10.80
CA ALA A 45 11.69 1.47 9.85
C ALA A 45 12.43 0.13 9.86
N GLU A 46 12.58 -0.51 11.02
CA GLU A 46 13.19 -1.83 11.11
C GLU A 46 12.36 -2.88 10.38
N VAL A 47 11.04 -2.81 10.50
CA VAL A 47 10.15 -3.74 9.78
C VAL A 47 10.29 -3.54 8.28
N VAL A 48 10.31 -2.31 7.80
CA VAL A 48 10.52 -2.01 6.38
C VAL A 48 11.86 -2.58 5.90
N ALA A 49 12.92 -2.40 6.70
CA ALA A 49 14.25 -2.89 6.33
C ALA A 49 14.27 -4.41 6.18
N ARG A 50 13.54 -5.13 7.03
CA ARG A 50 13.45 -6.58 6.94
C ARG A 50 12.52 -7.05 5.83
N HIS A 51 11.49 -6.26 5.52
CA HIS A 51 10.44 -6.65 4.57
C HIS A 51 10.16 -5.50 3.58
N PRO A 52 11.14 -5.19 2.70
CA PRO A 52 11.03 -3.98 1.85
C PRO A 52 9.95 -4.06 0.77
N ARG A 53 9.29 -5.20 0.61
CA ARG A 53 8.14 -5.33 -0.30
C ARG A 53 6.81 -5.17 0.41
N SER A 54 6.81 -5.01 1.73
CA SER A 54 5.57 -4.86 2.48
C SER A 54 4.98 -3.46 2.27
N LEU A 55 3.85 -3.40 1.62
CA LEU A 55 3.16 -2.14 1.38
C LEU A 55 2.58 -1.57 2.68
N LEU A 56 2.12 -2.45 3.56
CA LEU A 56 1.63 -2.02 4.87
C LEU A 56 2.75 -1.35 5.68
N ALA A 57 3.96 -1.90 5.61
CA ALA A 57 5.10 -1.33 6.33
C ALA A 57 5.51 0.03 5.77
N TRP A 58 5.55 0.16 4.43
CA TRP A 58 5.86 1.44 3.81
C TRP A 58 4.81 2.50 4.14
N ARG A 59 3.54 2.11 4.12
CA ARG A 59 2.47 3.02 4.50
C ARG A 59 2.65 3.50 5.93
N ALA A 60 2.93 2.57 6.85
CA ALA A 60 3.14 2.93 8.25
C ALA A 60 4.33 3.86 8.44
N LEU A 61 5.42 3.62 7.68
CA LEU A 61 6.59 4.50 7.74
C LEU A 61 6.23 5.91 7.28
N GLY A 62 5.42 6.02 6.22
CA GLY A 62 4.92 7.32 5.78
C GLY A 62 4.06 7.99 6.84
N ASP A 63 3.14 7.22 7.45
CA ASP A 63 2.24 7.76 8.47
C ASP A 63 3.00 8.29 9.69
N HIS A 64 4.16 7.74 9.99
CA HIS A 64 4.97 8.11 11.15
C HIS A 64 6.25 8.83 10.79
N GLY A 65 6.36 9.35 9.57
CA GLY A 65 7.51 10.15 9.16
C GLY A 65 7.65 11.42 9.99
N ARG A 66 8.89 11.87 10.18
CA ARG A 66 9.20 13.00 11.06
C ARG A 66 8.77 14.34 10.45
N ASP A 67 8.73 14.41 9.13
CA ASP A 67 8.35 15.63 8.42
C ASP A 67 7.72 15.28 7.08
N THR A 68 7.25 16.28 6.36
CA THR A 68 6.56 16.08 5.10
C THR A 68 7.44 15.37 4.06
N MET A 69 8.73 15.73 3.99
CA MET A 69 9.60 15.11 2.99
C MET A 69 9.86 13.64 3.28
N GLU A 70 10.04 13.29 4.54
CA GLU A 70 10.23 11.89 4.92
C GLU A 70 8.97 11.08 4.65
N ARG A 71 7.81 11.65 4.96
CA ARG A 71 6.53 11.01 4.67
C ARG A 71 6.33 10.81 3.17
N TYR A 72 6.61 11.86 2.38
CA TYR A 72 6.53 11.81 0.93
C TYR A 72 7.41 10.69 0.37
N ALA A 73 8.66 10.61 0.84
CA ALA A 73 9.60 9.60 0.34
C ALA A 73 9.10 8.18 0.61
N ALA A 74 8.61 7.94 1.82
CA ALA A 74 8.12 6.61 2.19
C ALA A 74 6.88 6.22 1.38
N TYR A 75 5.92 7.12 1.24
CA TYR A 75 4.72 6.86 0.45
C TYR A 75 5.07 6.63 -1.02
N ARG A 76 6.04 7.39 -1.55
CA ARG A 76 6.44 7.24 -2.96
C ARG A 76 7.04 5.87 -3.22
N VAL A 77 7.92 5.40 -2.34
CA VAL A 77 8.48 4.06 -2.48
C VAL A 77 7.36 3.01 -2.38
N GLY A 78 6.47 3.15 -1.40
CA GLY A 78 5.35 2.23 -1.24
C GLY A 78 4.43 2.23 -2.46
N TYR A 79 4.18 3.39 -3.04
CA TYR A 79 3.38 3.50 -4.25
C TYR A 79 4.03 2.73 -5.42
N HIS A 80 5.32 2.92 -5.65
CA HIS A 80 6.01 2.25 -6.75
C HIS A 80 6.10 0.74 -6.52
N ARG A 81 6.38 0.32 -5.29
CA ARG A 81 6.35 -1.11 -4.95
C ARG A 81 4.95 -1.69 -5.15
N GLY A 82 3.93 -0.90 -4.83
CA GLY A 82 2.55 -1.31 -5.02
C GLY A 82 2.18 -1.47 -6.48
N LEU A 83 2.66 -0.59 -7.35
CA LEU A 83 2.46 -0.74 -8.80
C LEU A 83 3.07 -2.05 -9.29
N ASP A 84 4.27 -2.38 -8.83
CA ASP A 84 4.91 -3.64 -9.20
C ASP A 84 4.07 -4.84 -8.74
N ALA A 85 3.55 -4.78 -7.50
CA ALA A 85 2.73 -5.85 -6.97
C ALA A 85 1.43 -6.01 -7.74
N LEU A 86 0.78 -4.89 -8.10
CA LEU A 86 -0.45 -4.93 -8.88
C LEU A 86 -0.22 -5.56 -10.24
N ARG A 87 0.87 -5.18 -10.91
CA ARG A 87 1.20 -5.76 -12.21
C ARG A 87 1.48 -7.26 -12.10
N ALA A 88 2.15 -7.66 -11.03
CA ALA A 88 2.41 -9.07 -10.78
C ALA A 88 1.13 -9.86 -10.52
N ASN A 89 0.04 -9.18 -10.12
CA ASN A 89 -1.25 -9.79 -9.86
C ASN A 89 -2.27 -9.49 -10.94
N GLY A 90 -1.82 -9.16 -12.14
CA GLY A 90 -2.68 -9.08 -13.33
C GLY A 90 -3.20 -7.70 -13.70
N TRP A 91 -2.89 -6.66 -12.92
CA TRP A 91 -3.34 -5.32 -13.25
C TRP A 91 -2.59 -4.81 -14.49
N ARG A 92 -3.32 -4.26 -15.45
CA ARG A 92 -2.78 -3.84 -16.74
C ARG A 92 -2.83 -2.34 -16.96
N GLY A 93 -2.85 -1.56 -15.88
CA GLY A 93 -2.88 -0.11 -15.96
C GLY A 93 -4.29 0.46 -16.00
N SER A 94 -5.31 -0.39 -15.99
CA SER A 94 -6.70 0.03 -15.93
C SER A 94 -7.50 -0.99 -15.14
N GLY A 95 -8.69 -0.61 -14.72
CA GLY A 95 -9.52 -1.44 -13.89
C GLY A 95 -9.46 -1.01 -12.44
N TYR A 96 -10.28 -1.64 -11.62
CA TYR A 96 -10.48 -1.21 -10.24
C TYR A 96 -9.42 -1.77 -9.30
N VAL A 97 -8.88 -0.89 -8.45
CA VAL A 97 -8.14 -1.25 -7.27
C VAL A 97 -8.92 -0.62 -6.11
N ARG A 98 -9.73 -1.42 -5.44
CA ARG A 98 -10.78 -0.88 -4.56
C ARG A 98 -10.38 -0.88 -3.11
N TRP A 99 -10.79 0.17 -2.41
CA TRP A 99 -10.65 0.23 -0.96
C TRP A 99 -11.46 -0.85 -0.25
N ALA A 100 -12.59 -1.28 -0.85
CA ALA A 100 -13.40 -2.36 -0.29
C ALA A 100 -12.63 -3.66 -0.14
N ASP A 101 -11.58 -3.86 -0.95
CA ASP A 101 -10.70 -5.02 -0.83
C ASP A 101 -9.60 -4.69 0.17
N GLU A 102 -9.72 -5.20 1.37
CA GLU A 102 -8.86 -4.82 2.49
C GLU A 102 -7.37 -4.99 2.20
N SER A 103 -7.00 -6.04 1.48
CA SER A 103 -5.59 -6.28 1.13
C SER A 103 -5.00 -5.24 0.18
N ASN A 104 -5.82 -4.36 -0.39
CA ASN A 104 -5.35 -3.24 -1.19
C ASN A 104 -5.00 -2.01 -0.36
N HIS A 105 -5.28 -2.01 0.95
CA HIS A 105 -5.13 -0.82 1.79
C HIS A 105 -3.69 -0.33 1.90
N GLY A 106 -2.72 -1.24 1.88
CA GLY A 106 -1.31 -0.84 1.90
C GLY A 106 -0.98 0.06 0.71
N PHE A 107 -1.34 -0.40 -0.50
CA PHE A 107 -1.12 0.37 -1.71
C PHE A 107 -1.93 1.67 -1.72
N LEU A 108 -3.22 1.57 -1.46
CA LEU A 108 -4.10 2.74 -1.54
C LEU A 108 -3.76 3.78 -0.47
N GLY A 109 -3.31 3.33 0.70
CA GLY A 109 -2.83 4.25 1.73
C GLY A 109 -1.56 4.98 1.31
N CYS A 110 -0.63 4.29 0.64
CA CYS A 110 0.55 4.95 0.08
C CYS A 110 0.18 5.93 -1.01
N LEU A 111 -0.74 5.57 -1.91
CA LEU A 111 -1.19 6.45 -2.96
C LEU A 111 -1.83 7.71 -2.40
N ARG A 112 -2.70 7.56 -1.42
CA ARG A 112 -3.36 8.71 -0.77
C ARG A 112 -2.33 9.60 -0.09
N GLY A 113 -1.42 9.00 0.69
CA GLY A 113 -0.39 9.77 1.37
C GLY A 113 0.55 10.47 0.42
N LEU A 114 0.90 9.81 -0.70
CA LEU A 114 1.70 10.43 -1.75
C LEU A 114 1.01 11.66 -2.31
N GLY A 115 -0.28 11.55 -2.63
CA GLY A 115 -1.02 12.69 -3.16
C GLY A 115 -1.04 13.87 -2.18
N GLU A 116 -1.29 13.59 -0.90
CA GLU A 116 -1.33 14.62 0.13
C GLU A 116 0.03 15.30 0.32
N THR A 117 1.10 14.51 0.40
CA THR A 117 2.44 15.05 0.63
C THR A 117 3.00 15.73 -0.61
N ALA A 118 2.75 15.20 -1.81
CA ALA A 118 3.15 15.83 -3.05
C ALA A 118 2.51 17.22 -3.18
N SER A 119 1.22 17.31 -2.86
CA SER A 119 0.51 18.59 -2.86
C SER A 119 1.15 19.57 -1.86
N ALA A 120 1.50 19.08 -0.67
CA ALA A 120 2.08 19.92 0.39
C ALA A 120 3.42 20.52 0.00
N ILE A 121 4.21 19.82 -0.84
CA ILE A 121 5.51 20.32 -1.29
C ILE A 121 5.45 20.98 -2.67
N GLY A 122 4.24 21.11 -3.22
CA GLY A 122 4.05 21.78 -4.51
C GLY A 122 4.34 20.92 -5.73
N GLU A 123 4.51 19.62 -5.57
CA GLU A 123 4.73 18.71 -6.68
C GLU A 123 3.39 18.15 -7.13
N THR A 124 2.86 18.68 -8.23
CA THR A 124 1.49 18.38 -8.66
C THR A 124 1.39 17.51 -9.91
N ASP A 125 2.51 17.04 -10.43
CA ASP A 125 2.54 16.19 -11.63
C ASP A 125 2.49 14.69 -11.30
N GLU A 126 2.37 14.35 -10.05
CA GLU A 126 2.23 12.95 -9.62
C GLU A 126 0.77 12.49 -9.69
#